data_fb1307c4e2092c4f8e7d5aec5ca6da14
#
_entry.id   fb1307c4e2092c4f8e7d5aec5ca6da14
#
_cell.length_a   1.000
_cell.length_b   1.000
_cell.length_c   1.000
_cell.angle_alpha   90.00
_cell.angle_beta   90.00
_cell.angle_gamma   90.00
#
_symmetry.space_group_name_H-M   'P 1'
#
loop_
_entity.id
_entity.type
_entity.pdbx_description
1 polymer ?
#
loop_
_entity_poly.entity_id
_entity_poly.type
_entity_poly.pdbx_seq_one_letter_code
_entity_poly.pdbx_strand_id
1 'polypeptide(L)'
;KSIEKTTALISMGIGKNWKFEEDFIAHQDIVVNAYDHSVRGFFWPKFFIKRFLSVLIGRLNAPYHAVKIYTKFMYFFRNKAVLFYEKIGAEEEGYTNLKKTLERIKEKPVFLKIDIEGYEYQILDEIILNSELLCGIVIEFHKISDHIDEIRSFINNFELELVHVHPNNNRIDDHDNPKAIEMSFARDPEKLSDRSVLPHPLDQLNVPRKKTVELKFIDS
;
A
#
# COMPACT_ATOMS: atom_id res chain seq x y z
N LYS A 1 -14.36 11.88 -3.02
CA LYS A 1 -14.06 12.82 -4.15
C LYS A 1 -12.76 12.47 -4.89
N SER A 2 -11.63 12.20 -4.22
CA SER A 2 -10.36 11.85 -4.91
C SER A 2 -10.49 10.55 -5.69
N ILE A 3 -11.13 9.53 -5.13
CA ILE A 3 -11.38 8.24 -5.79
C ILE A 3 -12.27 8.44 -7.02
N GLU A 4 -13.33 9.25 -6.94
CA GLU A 4 -14.26 9.50 -8.06
C GLU A 4 -13.61 10.15 -9.28
N LYS A 5 -12.52 10.90 -9.08
CA LYS A 5 -11.76 11.55 -10.15
C LYS A 5 -10.66 10.66 -10.73
N THR A 6 -10.41 9.50 -10.11
CA THR A 6 -9.31 8.61 -10.47
C THR A 6 -9.60 7.91 -11.80
N THR A 7 -8.64 7.91 -12.71
CA THR A 7 -8.72 7.19 -13.98
C THR A 7 -8.01 5.85 -13.94
N ALA A 8 -7.04 5.70 -13.03
CA ALA A 8 -6.29 4.46 -12.84
C ALA A 8 -5.71 4.35 -11.43
N LEU A 9 -5.53 3.13 -10.96
CA LEU A 9 -4.78 2.80 -9.76
C LEU A 9 -3.41 2.23 -10.15
N ILE A 10 -2.34 2.81 -9.61
CA ILE A 10 -1.00 2.22 -9.59
C ILE A 10 -0.77 1.68 -8.19
N SER A 11 -0.62 0.36 -8.06
CA SER A 11 -0.42 -0.31 -6.78
C SER A 11 0.95 -0.96 -6.72
N MET A 12 1.75 -0.57 -5.73
CA MET A 12 3.12 -1.05 -5.51
C MET A 12 3.17 -1.86 -4.23
N GLY A 13 3.59 -3.14 -4.34
CA GLY A 13 3.59 -4.10 -3.23
C GLY A 13 2.22 -4.76 -3.02
N ILE A 14 2.03 -5.93 -3.61
CA ILE A 14 0.77 -6.69 -3.57
C ILE A 14 0.85 -7.85 -2.59
N GLY A 15 1.97 -8.56 -2.58
CA GLY A 15 2.15 -9.74 -1.75
C GLY A 15 1.05 -10.80 -1.99
N LYS A 16 0.39 -11.17 -0.89
CA LYS A 16 -0.72 -12.14 -0.87
C LYS A 16 -2.08 -11.50 -0.66
N ASN A 17 -2.13 -10.20 -0.52
CA ASN A 17 -3.33 -9.47 -0.16
C ASN A 17 -3.54 -8.32 -1.15
N TRP A 18 -4.46 -8.49 -2.06
CA TRP A 18 -4.89 -7.48 -3.05
C TRP A 18 -6.30 -6.97 -2.76
N LYS A 19 -6.70 -7.01 -1.49
CA LYS A 19 -8.03 -6.59 -1.07
C LYS A 19 -8.26 -5.11 -1.33
N PHE A 20 -7.21 -4.28 -1.17
CA PHE A 20 -7.28 -2.86 -1.49
C PHE A 20 -7.65 -2.65 -2.97
N GLU A 21 -6.99 -3.36 -3.87
CA GLU A 21 -7.24 -3.28 -5.31
C GLU A 21 -8.63 -3.80 -5.69
N GLU A 22 -9.09 -4.90 -5.05
CA GLU A 22 -10.46 -5.42 -5.22
C GLU A 22 -11.50 -4.40 -4.77
N ASP A 23 -11.33 -3.81 -3.60
CA ASP A 23 -12.25 -2.82 -3.05
C ASP A 23 -12.23 -1.53 -3.88
N PHE A 24 -11.07 -1.11 -4.36
CA PHE A 24 -10.93 0.07 -5.19
C PHE A 24 -11.69 -0.08 -6.52
N ILE A 25 -11.54 -1.21 -7.22
CA ILE A 25 -12.29 -1.52 -8.45
C ILE A 25 -13.80 -1.63 -8.19
N ALA A 26 -14.19 -2.13 -7.01
CA ALA A 26 -15.61 -2.24 -6.67
C ALA A 26 -16.29 -0.87 -6.53
N HIS A 27 -15.53 0.19 -6.21
CA HIS A 27 -16.04 1.57 -6.14
C HIS A 27 -16.00 2.28 -7.49
N GLN A 28 -15.03 1.94 -8.35
CA GLN A 28 -14.87 2.60 -9.65
C GLN A 28 -14.22 1.64 -10.65
N ASP A 29 -14.86 1.49 -11.82
CA ASP A 29 -14.34 0.64 -12.89
C ASP A 29 -13.18 1.36 -13.61
N ILE A 30 -11.96 1.08 -13.17
CA ILE A 30 -10.73 1.70 -13.65
C ILE A 30 -9.64 0.69 -13.95
N VAL A 31 -8.63 1.12 -14.69
CA VAL A 31 -7.41 0.32 -14.92
C VAL A 31 -6.59 0.22 -13.64
N VAL A 32 -6.14 -1.00 -13.31
CA VAL A 32 -5.22 -1.25 -12.20
C VAL A 32 -3.92 -1.83 -12.73
N ASN A 33 -2.82 -1.09 -12.53
CA ASN A 33 -1.46 -1.56 -12.77
C ASN A 33 -0.78 -1.86 -11.44
N ALA A 34 -0.54 -3.13 -11.18
CA ALA A 34 0.08 -3.63 -9.96
C ALA A 34 1.55 -4.00 -10.20
N TYR A 35 2.42 -3.67 -9.25
CA TYR A 35 3.87 -3.91 -9.32
C TYR A 35 4.32 -4.70 -8.10
N ASP A 36 4.84 -5.90 -8.34
CA ASP A 36 5.42 -6.72 -7.27
C ASP A 36 6.37 -7.79 -7.83
N HIS A 37 7.66 -7.63 -7.59
CA HIS A 37 8.67 -8.60 -8.00
C HIS A 37 8.66 -9.86 -7.14
N SER A 38 8.17 -9.78 -5.88
CA SER A 38 8.25 -10.85 -4.89
C SER A 38 7.32 -12.03 -5.18
N VAL A 39 6.22 -11.80 -5.90
CA VAL A 39 5.21 -12.82 -6.23
C VAL A 39 5.58 -13.68 -7.44
N ARG A 40 6.80 -13.50 -7.99
CA ARG A 40 7.35 -14.25 -9.12
C ARG A 40 8.11 -15.51 -8.67
N GLY A 41 8.28 -16.46 -9.59
CA GLY A 41 9.16 -17.62 -9.42
C GLY A 41 8.73 -18.57 -8.31
N PHE A 42 9.57 -18.74 -7.30
CA PHE A 42 9.34 -19.69 -6.20
C PHE A 42 8.34 -19.21 -5.12
N PHE A 43 7.74 -18.04 -5.27
CA PHE A 43 6.77 -17.53 -4.29
C PHE A 43 5.60 -18.49 -4.07
N TRP A 44 4.88 -18.84 -5.14
CA TRP A 44 3.74 -19.75 -5.05
C TRP A 44 4.12 -21.18 -4.67
N PRO A 45 5.16 -21.82 -5.26
CA PRO A 45 5.65 -23.11 -4.79
C PRO A 45 5.99 -23.10 -3.30
N LYS A 46 6.75 -22.12 -2.80
CA LYS A 46 7.09 -22.00 -1.37
C LYS A 46 5.83 -21.80 -0.50
N PHE A 47 4.87 -21.02 -0.96
CA PHE A 47 3.60 -20.80 -0.27
C PHE A 47 2.82 -22.13 -0.15
N PHE A 48 2.70 -22.91 -1.23
CA PHE A 48 2.04 -24.20 -1.22
C PHE A 48 2.74 -25.21 -0.29
N ILE A 49 4.05 -25.37 -0.42
CA ILE A 49 4.84 -26.26 0.43
C ILE A 49 4.59 -25.93 1.92
N LYS A 50 4.69 -24.65 2.30
CA LYS A 50 4.43 -24.23 3.67
C LYS A 50 3.02 -24.57 4.15
N ARG A 51 2.02 -24.44 3.29
CA ARG A 51 0.62 -24.78 3.61
C ARG A 51 0.36 -26.28 3.68
N PHE A 52 0.99 -27.08 2.83
CA PHE A 52 0.93 -28.53 2.90
C PHE A 52 1.63 -29.04 4.17
N LEU A 53 2.81 -28.56 4.49
CA LEU A 53 3.51 -28.94 5.73
C LEU A 53 2.74 -28.56 7.00
N SER A 54 1.91 -27.50 6.95
CA SER A 54 1.10 -27.08 8.09
C SER A 54 -0.01 -28.09 8.48
N VAL A 55 -0.31 -29.05 7.60
CA VAL A 55 -1.21 -30.17 7.93
C VAL A 55 -0.62 -31.04 9.06
N LEU A 56 0.70 -31.20 9.11
CA LEU A 56 1.39 -31.96 10.14
C LEU A 56 1.20 -31.38 11.57
N ILE A 57 0.86 -30.11 11.64
CA ILE A 57 0.56 -29.39 12.90
C ILE A 57 -0.95 -29.14 13.07
N GLY A 58 -1.80 -29.99 12.46
CA GLY A 58 -3.26 -29.98 12.62
C GLY A 58 -4.03 -28.97 11.80
N ARG A 59 -3.39 -28.25 10.84
CA ARG A 59 -4.08 -27.27 9.99
C ARG A 59 -4.60 -27.92 8.70
N LEU A 60 -5.56 -28.84 8.82
CA LEU A 60 -6.04 -29.69 7.73
C LEU A 60 -6.58 -28.91 6.51
N ASN A 61 -7.20 -27.76 6.72
CA ASN A 61 -7.79 -26.94 5.64
C ASN A 61 -6.78 -25.98 4.97
N ALA A 62 -5.52 -25.94 5.41
CA ALA A 62 -4.55 -25.00 4.90
C ALA A 62 -4.21 -25.17 3.40
N PRO A 63 -4.10 -26.40 2.85
CA PRO A 63 -3.90 -26.61 1.42
C PRO A 63 -5.07 -26.11 0.58
N TYR A 64 -6.31 -26.39 0.99
CA TYR A 64 -7.51 -25.90 0.30
C TYR A 64 -7.53 -24.36 0.24
N HIS A 65 -7.25 -23.71 1.37
CA HIS A 65 -7.16 -22.24 1.40
C HIS A 65 -6.04 -21.70 0.51
N ALA A 66 -4.92 -22.43 0.40
CA ALA A 66 -3.84 -22.03 -0.49
C ALA A 66 -4.25 -22.05 -1.97
N VAL A 67 -4.92 -23.14 -2.39
CA VAL A 67 -5.46 -23.25 -3.75
C VAL A 67 -6.48 -22.12 -4.01
N LYS A 68 -7.40 -21.88 -3.08
CA LYS A 68 -8.42 -20.82 -3.19
C LYS A 68 -7.79 -19.45 -3.34
N ILE A 69 -6.74 -19.13 -2.57
CA ILE A 69 -6.03 -17.85 -2.68
C ILE A 69 -5.37 -17.73 -4.06
N TYR A 70 -4.65 -18.77 -4.48
CA TYR A 70 -3.97 -18.77 -5.77
C TYR A 70 -4.93 -18.63 -6.96
N THR A 71 -6.05 -19.35 -6.96
CA THR A 71 -7.04 -19.25 -8.03
C THR A 71 -7.68 -17.88 -8.11
N LYS A 72 -7.98 -17.25 -6.95
CA LYS A 72 -8.46 -15.87 -6.89
C LYS A 72 -7.42 -14.88 -7.42
N PHE A 73 -6.14 -15.03 -7.02
CA PHE A 73 -5.04 -14.23 -7.51
C PHE A 73 -4.94 -14.30 -9.04
N MET A 74 -4.89 -15.51 -9.58
CA MET A 74 -4.78 -15.72 -11.03
C MET A 74 -6.00 -15.16 -11.79
N TYR A 75 -7.20 -15.30 -11.22
CA TYR A 75 -8.40 -14.73 -11.81
C TYR A 75 -8.35 -13.19 -11.83
N PHE A 76 -7.99 -12.58 -10.70
CA PHE A 76 -7.95 -11.13 -10.56
C PHE A 76 -6.93 -10.51 -11.53
N PHE A 77 -5.70 -10.99 -11.52
CA PHE A 77 -4.63 -10.45 -12.38
C PHE A 77 -4.68 -10.88 -13.85
N ARG A 78 -5.61 -11.73 -14.23
CA ARG A 78 -5.91 -12.01 -15.65
C ARG A 78 -7.06 -11.19 -16.20
N ASN A 79 -8.01 -10.80 -15.36
CA ASN A 79 -9.29 -10.25 -15.82
C ASN A 79 -9.57 -8.83 -15.33
N LYS A 80 -8.96 -8.40 -14.23
CA LYS A 80 -9.30 -7.15 -13.54
C LYS A 80 -8.13 -6.18 -13.42
N ALA A 81 -6.91 -6.67 -13.40
CA ALA A 81 -5.71 -5.87 -13.19
C ALA A 81 -4.54 -6.43 -14.01
N VAL A 82 -3.56 -5.58 -14.29
CA VAL A 82 -2.29 -5.99 -14.91
C VAL A 82 -1.21 -6.07 -13.84
N LEU A 83 -0.52 -7.21 -13.75
CA LEU A 83 0.58 -7.39 -12.81
C LEU A 83 1.93 -7.35 -13.51
N PHE A 84 2.77 -6.42 -13.08
CA PHE A 84 4.17 -6.28 -13.51
C PHE A 84 5.08 -6.87 -12.43
N TYR A 85 5.90 -7.85 -12.81
CA TYR A 85 6.88 -8.47 -11.90
C TYR A 85 8.16 -7.63 -11.81
N GLU A 86 8.00 -6.36 -11.51
CA GLU A 86 9.06 -5.37 -11.45
C GLU A 86 9.20 -4.87 -10.01
N LYS A 87 10.43 -4.54 -9.61
CA LYS A 87 10.74 -3.90 -8.34
C LYS A 87 10.72 -2.39 -8.54
N ILE A 88 10.08 -1.68 -7.62
CA ILE A 88 10.08 -0.21 -7.62
C ILE A 88 11.33 0.28 -6.89
N GLY A 89 11.99 1.31 -7.42
CA GLY A 89 13.16 1.92 -6.81
C GLY A 89 14.11 2.53 -7.84
N ALA A 90 15.41 2.48 -7.57
CA ALA A 90 16.46 3.05 -8.40
C ALA A 90 16.51 2.46 -9.83
N GLU A 91 17.19 3.15 -10.74
CA GLU A 91 17.36 2.73 -12.14
C GLU A 91 18.42 1.61 -12.25
N GLU A 92 18.01 0.39 -11.92
CA GLU A 92 18.82 -0.82 -12.07
C GLU A 92 18.08 -1.84 -12.93
N GLU A 93 18.79 -2.85 -13.46
CA GLU A 93 18.16 -3.94 -14.22
C GLU A 93 17.13 -4.70 -13.34
N GLY A 94 15.91 -4.85 -13.86
CA GLY A 94 14.80 -5.46 -13.12
C GLY A 94 14.04 -4.50 -12.19
N TYR A 95 14.44 -3.23 -12.16
CA TYR A 95 13.73 -2.16 -11.44
C TYR A 95 12.95 -1.27 -12.41
N THR A 96 11.90 -0.66 -11.89
CA THR A 96 11.18 0.41 -12.56
C THR A 96 11.01 1.58 -11.60
N ASN A 97 10.99 2.80 -12.10
CA ASN A 97 10.75 3.99 -11.31
C ASN A 97 9.30 4.47 -11.47
N LEU A 98 8.88 5.42 -10.64
CA LEU A 98 7.52 5.96 -10.66
C LEU A 98 7.19 6.57 -12.03
N LYS A 99 8.10 7.30 -12.64
CA LYS A 99 7.88 7.92 -13.95
C LYS A 99 7.48 6.89 -15.01
N LYS A 100 8.20 5.76 -15.11
CA LYS A 100 7.87 4.67 -16.05
C LYS A 100 6.51 4.04 -15.74
N THR A 101 6.12 3.93 -14.47
CA THR A 101 4.80 3.41 -14.11
C THR A 101 3.69 4.38 -14.53
N LEU A 102 3.91 5.69 -14.36
CA LEU A 102 3.00 6.74 -14.80
C LEU A 102 2.86 6.80 -16.33
N GLU A 103 3.94 6.62 -17.08
CA GLU A 103 3.93 6.62 -18.54
C GLU A 103 3.10 5.47 -19.15
N ARG A 104 2.91 4.37 -18.41
CA ARG A 104 2.06 3.23 -18.82
C ARG A 104 0.55 3.53 -18.73
N ILE A 105 0.18 4.58 -18.02
CA ILE A 105 -1.20 5.03 -17.86
C ILE A 105 -1.45 6.24 -18.78
N LYS A 106 -2.41 6.11 -19.70
CA LYS A 106 -2.71 7.19 -20.66
C LYS A 106 -3.48 8.34 -20.03
N GLU A 107 -4.44 8.01 -19.19
CA GLU A 107 -5.37 8.97 -18.59
C GLU A 107 -4.92 9.37 -17.19
N LYS A 108 -5.19 10.61 -16.82
CA LYS A 108 -4.86 11.21 -15.52
C LYS A 108 -6.11 11.90 -14.96
N PRO A 109 -6.22 12.12 -13.65
CA PRO A 109 -5.23 11.80 -12.61
C PRO A 109 -5.27 10.32 -12.17
N VAL A 110 -4.18 9.86 -11.55
CA VAL A 110 -4.06 8.51 -10.99
C VAL A 110 -4.08 8.50 -9.47
N PHE A 111 -4.43 7.37 -8.89
CA PHE A 111 -4.27 7.08 -7.47
C PHE A 111 -3.06 6.15 -7.27
N LEU A 112 -2.24 6.41 -6.24
CA LEU A 112 -1.12 5.54 -5.87
C LEU A 112 -1.41 4.78 -4.58
N LYS A 113 -1.07 3.49 -4.55
CA LYS A 113 -0.91 2.71 -3.32
C LYS A 113 0.53 2.23 -3.26
N ILE A 114 1.22 2.51 -2.16
CA ILE A 114 2.64 2.18 -1.98
C ILE A 114 2.83 1.45 -0.65
N ASP A 115 3.33 0.22 -0.74
CA ASP A 115 3.69 -0.65 0.39
C ASP A 115 4.83 -1.57 -0.08
N ILE A 116 6.08 -1.06 -0.06
CA ILE A 116 7.25 -1.68 -0.68
C ILE A 116 8.39 -1.96 0.31
N GLU A 117 8.00 -2.14 1.58
CA GLU A 117 8.85 -2.72 2.65
C GLU A 117 10.20 -1.99 2.85
N GLY A 118 10.19 -0.64 2.80
CA GLY A 118 11.35 0.23 3.07
C GLY A 118 12.01 0.83 1.82
N TYR A 119 11.46 0.60 0.61
CA TYR A 119 11.92 1.24 -0.63
C TYR A 119 11.16 2.52 -0.96
N GLU A 120 10.12 2.87 -0.21
CA GLU A 120 9.29 4.07 -0.41
C GLU A 120 10.11 5.36 -0.40
N TYR A 121 11.15 5.44 0.43
CA TYR A 121 12.02 6.61 0.55
C TYR A 121 12.80 6.94 -0.73
N GLN A 122 13.06 5.94 -1.56
CA GLN A 122 13.78 6.10 -2.82
C GLN A 122 12.97 6.79 -3.92
N ILE A 123 11.65 6.87 -3.75
CA ILE A 123 10.73 7.43 -4.76
C ILE A 123 9.97 8.67 -4.29
N LEU A 124 10.23 9.17 -3.06
CA LEU A 124 9.51 10.34 -2.52
C LEU A 124 9.70 11.58 -3.38
N ASP A 125 10.91 11.86 -3.84
CA ASP A 125 11.19 12.99 -4.73
C ASP A 125 10.45 12.85 -6.06
N GLU A 126 10.38 11.65 -6.63
CA GLU A 126 9.61 11.42 -7.86
C GLU A 126 8.10 11.61 -7.63
N ILE A 127 7.58 11.25 -6.46
CA ILE A 127 6.17 11.48 -6.09
C ILE A 127 5.89 12.98 -6.01
N ILE A 128 6.76 13.75 -5.36
CA ILE A 128 6.65 15.21 -5.28
C ILE A 128 6.67 15.84 -6.67
N LEU A 129 7.65 15.46 -7.50
CA LEU A 129 7.82 16.00 -8.85
C LEU A 129 6.66 15.70 -9.80
N ASN A 130 5.89 14.63 -9.55
CA ASN A 130 4.75 14.21 -10.37
C ASN A 130 3.42 14.41 -9.65
N SER A 131 3.39 15.21 -8.58
CA SER A 131 2.19 15.43 -7.75
C SER A 131 0.98 15.87 -8.56
N GLU A 132 1.17 16.70 -9.58
CA GLU A 132 0.11 17.19 -10.49
C GLU A 132 -0.69 16.09 -11.18
N LEU A 133 -0.06 14.92 -11.41
CA LEU A 133 -0.69 13.76 -12.04
C LEU A 133 -1.49 12.89 -11.05
N LEU A 134 -1.45 13.24 -9.75
CA LEU A 134 -2.03 12.44 -8.68
C LEU A 134 -3.31 13.06 -8.13
N CYS A 135 -4.33 12.25 -7.90
CA CYS A 135 -5.53 12.66 -7.14
C CYS A 135 -5.51 12.19 -5.69
N GLY A 136 -4.71 11.20 -5.37
CA GLY A 136 -4.54 10.68 -4.02
C GLY A 136 -3.43 9.64 -3.94
N ILE A 137 -2.97 9.40 -2.73
CA ILE A 137 -1.97 8.39 -2.42
C ILE A 137 -2.25 7.77 -1.05
N VAL A 138 -2.05 6.46 -0.93
CA VAL A 138 -1.87 5.76 0.34
C VAL A 138 -0.47 5.17 0.33
N ILE A 139 0.32 5.53 1.34
CA ILE A 139 1.71 5.07 1.47
C ILE A 139 1.96 4.52 2.87
N GLU A 140 2.50 3.29 2.96
CA GLU A 140 2.99 2.73 4.20
C GLU A 140 4.48 3.01 4.33
N PHE A 141 4.84 3.85 5.28
CA PHE A 141 6.24 4.13 5.65
C PHE A 141 6.74 3.09 6.64
N HIS A 142 7.84 2.43 6.32
CA HIS A 142 8.51 1.47 7.18
C HIS A 142 9.73 2.08 7.87
N LYS A 143 10.16 1.49 9.01
CA LYS A 143 11.32 1.95 9.79
C LYS A 143 11.26 3.44 10.14
N ILE A 144 10.12 3.90 10.59
CA ILE A 144 9.80 5.31 10.82
C ILE A 144 10.88 6.04 11.63
N SER A 145 11.40 5.39 12.69
CA SER A 145 12.43 5.97 13.56
C SER A 145 13.71 6.38 12.82
N ASP A 146 14.03 5.66 11.74
CA ASP A 146 15.25 5.89 10.97
C ASP A 146 15.06 6.99 9.90
N HIS A 147 13.79 7.33 9.57
CA HIS A 147 13.42 8.16 8.41
C HIS A 147 12.44 9.31 8.75
N ILE A 148 12.36 9.70 10.02
CA ILE A 148 11.38 10.70 10.47
C ILE A 148 11.53 12.06 9.77
N ASP A 149 12.77 12.50 9.50
CA ASP A 149 13.03 13.76 8.84
C ASP A 149 12.70 13.73 7.34
N GLU A 150 12.90 12.57 6.67
CA GLU A 150 12.48 12.36 5.28
C GLU A 150 10.94 12.38 5.16
N ILE A 151 10.24 11.74 6.11
CA ILE A 151 8.77 11.76 6.16
C ILE A 151 8.25 13.19 6.38
N ARG A 152 8.84 13.94 7.31
CA ARG A 152 8.49 15.35 7.53
C ARG A 152 8.74 16.21 6.30
N SER A 153 9.89 16.03 5.66
CA SER A 153 10.23 16.72 4.42
C SER A 153 9.21 16.43 3.32
N PHE A 154 8.84 15.15 3.17
CA PHE A 154 7.83 14.74 2.21
C PHE A 154 6.49 15.41 2.47
N ILE A 155 5.97 15.36 3.71
CA ILE A 155 4.69 15.98 4.08
C ILE A 155 4.69 17.50 3.78
N ASN A 156 5.80 18.18 4.06
CA ASN A 156 5.91 19.63 3.89
C ASN A 156 6.04 20.08 2.43
N ASN A 157 6.55 19.23 1.55
CA ASN A 157 6.81 19.55 0.15
C ASN A 157 5.81 18.91 -0.83
N PHE A 158 4.94 18.02 -0.35
CA PHE A 158 3.96 17.36 -1.19
C PHE A 158 2.70 18.21 -1.35
N GLU A 159 2.22 18.37 -2.57
CA GLU A 159 1.06 19.23 -2.87
C GLU A 159 -0.28 18.69 -2.36
N LEU A 160 -0.40 17.36 -2.16
CA LEU A 160 -1.63 16.78 -1.66
C LEU A 160 -1.71 16.92 -0.13
N GLU A 161 -2.90 17.21 0.38
CA GLU A 161 -3.13 17.36 1.82
C GLU A 161 -3.15 15.99 2.52
N LEU A 162 -2.48 15.86 3.67
CA LEU A 162 -2.56 14.70 4.55
C LEU A 162 -3.96 14.62 5.15
N VAL A 163 -4.69 13.54 4.87
CA VAL A 163 -6.09 13.36 5.27
C VAL A 163 -6.27 12.27 6.32
N HIS A 164 -5.35 11.32 6.41
CA HIS A 164 -5.44 10.24 7.39
C HIS A 164 -4.08 9.68 7.74
N VAL A 165 -3.96 9.22 8.99
CA VAL A 165 -2.77 8.54 9.53
C VAL A 165 -3.22 7.32 10.31
N HIS A 166 -2.70 6.13 9.96
CA HIS A 166 -3.00 4.88 10.62
C HIS A 166 -1.71 4.16 11.06
N PRO A 167 -1.48 3.98 12.37
CA PRO A 167 -0.30 3.27 12.87
C PRO A 167 -0.47 1.77 12.69
N ASN A 168 0.52 1.10 12.11
CA ASN A 168 0.51 -0.34 11.96
C ASN A 168 0.83 -1.02 13.30
N ASN A 169 -0.14 -1.73 13.89
CA ASN A 169 0.01 -2.43 15.15
C ASN A 169 0.69 -3.81 15.05
N ASN A 170 1.17 -4.19 13.88
CA ASN A 170 1.82 -5.49 13.71
C ASN A 170 3.23 -5.53 14.30
N ARG A 171 4.02 -4.48 14.12
CA ARG A 171 5.38 -4.36 14.63
C ARG A 171 5.52 -3.05 15.39
N ILE A 172 5.86 -3.14 16.67
CA ILE A 172 6.20 -2.01 17.54
C ILE A 172 7.68 -2.11 17.93
N ASP A 173 8.29 -0.98 18.29
CA ASP A 173 9.63 -0.92 18.86
C ASP A 173 9.59 -1.15 20.38
N ASP A 174 10.75 -1.05 21.03
CA ASP A 174 10.89 -1.24 22.48
C ASP A 174 10.29 -0.09 23.31
N HIS A 175 9.85 0.98 22.67
CA HIS A 175 9.18 2.16 23.25
C HIS A 175 7.68 2.24 22.91
N ASP A 176 7.09 1.13 22.46
CA ASP A 176 5.69 1.03 22.01
C ASP A 176 5.35 1.90 20.78
N ASN A 177 6.33 2.42 20.02
CA ASN A 177 6.07 3.12 18.79
C ASN A 177 5.86 2.15 17.63
N PRO A 178 4.97 2.47 16.66
CA PRO A 178 4.80 1.66 15.46
C PRO A 178 6.06 1.72 14.59
N LYS A 179 6.51 0.56 14.06
CA LYS A 179 7.62 0.51 13.09
C LYS A 179 7.17 0.84 11.66
N ALA A 180 5.87 0.88 11.42
CA ALA A 180 5.30 1.32 10.15
C ALA A 180 4.04 2.16 10.41
N ILE A 181 3.81 3.13 9.53
CA ILE A 181 2.67 4.02 9.56
C ILE A 181 2.12 4.20 8.15
N GLU A 182 0.82 4.04 8.01
CA GLU A 182 0.12 4.31 6.77
C GLU A 182 -0.39 5.75 6.76
N MET A 183 -0.07 6.48 5.71
CA MET A 183 -0.54 7.84 5.49
C MET A 183 -1.32 7.95 4.20
N SER A 184 -2.45 8.64 4.25
CA SER A 184 -3.27 8.91 3.07
C SER A 184 -3.25 10.41 2.78
N PHE A 185 -3.03 10.74 1.51
CA PHE A 185 -3.07 12.12 1.02
C PHE A 185 -4.10 12.23 -0.10
N ALA A 186 -4.73 13.38 -0.20
CA ALA A 186 -5.75 13.64 -1.22
C ALA A 186 -5.58 15.05 -1.80
N ARG A 187 -5.92 15.19 -3.08
CA ARG A 187 -6.05 16.49 -3.74
C ARG A 187 -7.43 17.06 -3.45
N ASP A 188 -7.48 18.29 -3.00
CA ASP A 188 -8.71 19.04 -2.67
C ASP A 188 -9.69 18.23 -1.78
N PRO A 189 -9.25 17.76 -0.59
CA PRO A 189 -10.14 17.01 0.30
C PRO A 189 -11.27 17.87 0.82
N GLU A 190 -12.40 17.25 1.15
CA GLU A 190 -13.42 17.94 1.94
C GLU A 190 -12.88 18.17 3.35
N LYS A 191 -12.86 19.44 3.77
CA LYS A 191 -12.51 19.77 5.15
C LYS A 191 -13.70 19.48 6.05
N LEU A 192 -13.53 18.52 6.93
CA LEU A 192 -14.50 18.26 8.00
C LEU A 192 -14.38 19.37 9.04
N SER A 193 -15.52 19.81 9.59
CA SER A 193 -15.59 20.89 10.58
C SER A 193 -14.99 20.53 11.94
N ASP A 194 -14.88 19.24 12.25
CA ASP A 194 -14.47 18.74 13.54
C ASP A 194 -13.04 18.16 13.52
N ARG A 195 -12.32 18.33 14.64
CA ARG A 195 -11.01 17.71 14.85
C ARG A 195 -11.14 16.19 14.67
N SER A 196 -10.33 15.63 13.80
CA SER A 196 -10.24 14.20 13.63
C SER A 196 -9.77 13.54 14.94
N VAL A 197 -10.51 12.54 15.41
CA VAL A 197 -10.09 11.70 16.53
C VAL A 197 -9.37 10.50 15.97
N LEU A 198 -8.15 10.23 16.44
CA LEU A 198 -7.40 9.03 16.12
C LEU A 198 -7.43 8.03 17.28
N PRO A 199 -7.61 6.73 17.05
CA PRO A 199 -7.88 6.11 15.74
C PRO A 199 -9.26 6.50 15.19
N HIS A 200 -9.36 6.62 13.86
CA HIS A 200 -10.65 6.89 13.22
C HIS A 200 -11.62 5.70 13.42
N PRO A 201 -12.94 5.91 13.56
CA PRO A 201 -13.90 4.83 13.78
C PRO A 201 -13.93 3.74 12.69
N LEU A 202 -13.46 4.05 11.51
CA LEU A 202 -13.34 3.08 10.39
C LEU A 202 -11.99 2.36 10.35
N ASP A 203 -11.04 2.72 11.21
CA ASP A 203 -9.74 2.06 11.26
C ASP A 203 -9.88 0.62 11.72
N GLN A 204 -9.19 -0.25 10.99
CA GLN A 204 -9.11 -1.66 11.33
C GLN A 204 -7.68 -2.01 11.74
N LEU A 205 -7.55 -2.73 12.83
CA LEU A 205 -6.25 -3.20 13.28
C LEU A 205 -5.62 -4.14 12.24
N ASN A 206 -4.37 -3.88 11.82
CA ASN A 206 -3.61 -4.78 10.96
C ASN A 206 -3.51 -6.19 11.56
N VAL A 207 -3.41 -6.26 12.90
CA VAL A 207 -3.47 -7.51 13.66
C VAL A 207 -4.51 -7.41 14.77
N PRO A 208 -5.73 -7.99 14.61
CA PRO A 208 -6.84 -7.84 15.58
C PRO A 208 -6.54 -8.33 16.99
N ARG A 209 -5.54 -9.18 17.19
CA ARG A 209 -5.17 -9.73 18.51
C ARG A 209 -4.12 -8.89 19.27
N LYS A 210 -3.56 -7.86 18.63
CA LYS A 210 -2.59 -6.96 19.23
C LYS A 210 -3.25 -5.68 19.71
N LYS A 211 -2.59 -5.00 20.66
CA LYS A 211 -3.05 -3.71 21.16
C LYS A 211 -3.08 -2.66 20.04
N THR A 212 -4.02 -1.73 20.15
CA THR A 212 -4.04 -0.52 19.34
C THR A 212 -2.82 0.35 19.69
N VAL A 213 -2.21 0.95 18.69
CA VAL A 213 -1.22 2.00 18.89
C VAL A 213 -1.94 3.34 18.84
N GLU A 214 -1.86 4.12 19.93
CA GLU A 214 -2.46 5.43 20.01
C GLU A 214 -1.49 6.48 19.49
N LEU A 215 -1.94 7.29 18.53
CA LEU A 215 -1.22 8.49 18.10
C LEU A 215 -1.72 9.68 18.91
N LYS A 216 -0.79 10.51 19.37
CA LYS A 216 -1.11 11.76 20.06
C LYS A 216 -0.69 12.93 19.17
N PHE A 217 -1.63 13.84 18.94
CA PHE A 217 -1.27 15.14 18.39
C PHE A 217 -0.51 15.94 19.46
N ILE A 218 0.66 16.44 19.10
CA ILE A 218 1.41 17.37 19.94
C ILE A 218 1.02 18.75 19.41
N ASP A 219 0.33 19.54 20.24
CA ASP A 219 0.07 20.94 19.91
C ASP A 219 1.44 21.65 19.83
N SER A 220 1.76 22.22 18.66
CA SER A 220 2.98 23.00 18.41
C SER A 220 2.85 24.42 18.93
#